data_5b0ad5d2e2f97e97496fc25279debe39
#
_entry.id   5b0ad5d2e2f97e97496fc25279debe39
#
_cell.length_a   1.000
_cell.length_b   1.000
_cell.length_c   1.000
_cell.angle_alpha   90.00
_cell.angle_beta   90.00
_cell.angle_gamma   90.00
#
_symmetry.space_group_name_H-M   'P 1'
#
loop_
_entity.id
_entity.type
_entity.pdbx_description
1 polymer ?
#
loop_
_entity_poly.entity_id
_entity_poly.type
_entity_poly.pdbx_seq_one_letter_code
_entity_poly.pdbx_strand_id
1 'polypeptide(L)'
;RVDSAVLHAPHYVQATVSVAEVARLFHTECISHVLVRDDETSPSRLGIFSTTDLPAAITLGLPLGTLPVGQLATYTLVMLRPEQRMGEALTTMLRHRIHRVVVSDGDHVQGVIESLDVFSYLSNHSHLILTRIGQATSISALTATATQTTKMVQQLHVNGTDIGLIGRLVQQVNARLFERTWELLAPPDLVQNSCLIVMGSEGRGEQLFKTDQDNGLILRDGYTPPTDIEAICEQFAQALESFGYPPC
;
A
#
# COMPACT_ATOMS: atom_id res chain seq x y z
N ARG A 1 -4.16 13.89 -0.06
CA ARG A 1 -4.92 14.25 1.15
C ARG A 1 -5.34 13.00 1.87
N VAL A 2 -5.48 13.09 3.17
CA VAL A 2 -6.13 12.03 3.96
C VAL A 2 -7.55 11.87 3.42
N ASP A 3 -7.87 10.64 3.00
CA ASP A 3 -9.21 10.33 2.50
C ASP A 3 -10.13 10.08 3.69
N SER A 4 -11.26 10.77 3.76
CA SER A 4 -12.25 10.59 4.83
C SER A 4 -12.80 9.15 4.89
N ALA A 5 -12.71 8.39 3.80
CA ALA A 5 -13.14 7.00 3.74
C ALA A 5 -12.25 6.03 4.54
N VAL A 6 -11.02 6.45 4.92
CA VAL A 6 -10.08 5.64 5.72
C VAL A 6 -9.90 6.17 7.15
N LEU A 7 -10.67 7.20 7.53
CA LEU A 7 -10.66 7.74 8.88
C LEU A 7 -11.62 6.95 9.77
N HIS A 8 -11.09 6.35 10.84
CA HIS A 8 -11.91 5.82 11.92
C HIS A 8 -12.40 6.97 12.81
N ALA A 9 -13.70 6.98 13.08
CA ALA A 9 -14.28 7.97 13.98
C ALA A 9 -13.61 7.92 15.36
N PRO A 10 -13.34 9.07 15.99
CA PRO A 10 -12.68 9.10 17.29
C PRO A 10 -13.64 8.65 18.40
N HIS A 11 -13.28 7.58 19.12
CA HIS A 11 -13.98 7.14 20.33
C HIS A 11 -13.24 7.69 21.56
N TYR A 12 -13.92 8.46 22.39
CA TYR A 12 -13.33 9.10 23.54
C TYR A 12 -13.75 8.41 24.85
N VAL A 13 -12.79 8.25 25.75
CA VAL A 13 -13.02 7.82 27.13
C VAL A 13 -12.29 8.76 28.10
N GLN A 14 -12.76 8.87 29.34
CA GLN A 14 -12.05 9.60 30.39
C GLN A 14 -10.89 8.75 30.93
N ALA A 15 -9.81 9.42 31.36
CA ALA A 15 -8.63 8.77 31.90
C ALA A 15 -8.92 7.89 33.13
N THR A 16 -10.00 8.19 33.86
CA THR A 16 -10.46 7.48 35.07
C THR A 16 -11.19 6.17 34.76
N VAL A 17 -11.64 5.95 33.52
CA VAL A 17 -12.34 4.72 33.11
C VAL A 17 -11.40 3.52 33.26
N SER A 18 -11.92 2.38 33.72
CA SER A 18 -11.11 1.20 33.96
C SER A 18 -10.68 0.51 32.63
N VAL A 19 -9.50 -0.10 32.67
CA VAL A 19 -9.00 -0.89 31.52
C VAL A 19 -9.96 -2.02 31.12
N ALA A 20 -10.63 -2.65 32.12
CA ALA A 20 -11.61 -3.71 31.85
C ALA A 20 -12.84 -3.17 31.11
N GLU A 21 -13.26 -1.95 31.37
CA GLU A 21 -14.37 -1.30 30.67
C GLU A 21 -13.99 -0.93 29.24
N VAL A 22 -12.78 -0.40 29.02
CA VAL A 22 -12.24 -0.13 27.69
C VAL A 22 -12.07 -1.41 26.89
N ALA A 23 -11.59 -2.51 27.50
CA ALA A 23 -11.48 -3.81 26.83
C ALA A 23 -12.85 -4.37 26.41
N ARG A 24 -13.90 -4.16 27.22
CA ARG A 24 -15.28 -4.49 26.80
C ARG A 24 -15.74 -3.65 25.64
N LEU A 25 -15.44 -2.34 25.64
CA LEU A 25 -15.77 -1.45 24.52
C LEU A 25 -15.11 -1.89 23.23
N PHE A 26 -13.84 -2.31 23.28
CA PHE A 26 -13.15 -2.87 22.10
C PHE A 26 -13.89 -4.08 21.52
N HIS A 27 -14.42 -4.94 22.38
CA HIS A 27 -15.16 -6.13 21.94
C HIS A 27 -16.56 -5.78 21.43
N THR A 28 -17.33 -4.96 22.13
CA THR A 28 -18.73 -4.66 21.79
C THR A 28 -18.86 -3.76 20.57
N GLU A 29 -17.99 -2.77 20.43
CA GLU A 29 -18.01 -1.81 19.32
C GLU A 29 -17.09 -2.22 18.16
N CYS A 30 -16.37 -3.35 18.29
CA CYS A 30 -15.42 -3.84 17.30
C CYS A 30 -14.36 -2.78 16.92
N ILE A 31 -13.89 -1.99 17.90
CA ILE A 31 -12.85 -0.98 17.73
C ILE A 31 -11.52 -1.45 18.31
N SER A 32 -10.42 -0.92 17.81
CA SER A 32 -9.07 -1.31 18.19
C SER A 32 -8.36 -0.29 19.09
N HIS A 33 -8.94 0.89 19.27
CA HIS A 33 -8.34 2.00 20.03
C HIS A 33 -9.41 2.96 20.54
N VAL A 34 -9.05 3.71 21.59
CA VAL A 34 -9.80 4.85 22.13
C VAL A 34 -8.87 6.03 22.34
N LEU A 35 -9.40 7.22 22.23
CA LEU A 35 -8.74 8.45 22.63
C LEU A 35 -9.07 8.72 24.09
N VAL A 36 -8.04 8.90 24.91
CA VAL A 36 -8.16 9.06 26.37
C VAL A 36 -8.02 10.53 26.71
N ARG A 37 -9.08 11.12 27.28
CA ARG A 37 -9.07 12.50 27.80
C ARG A 37 -8.70 12.49 29.28
N ASP A 38 -7.69 13.27 29.64
CA ASP A 38 -7.29 13.49 31.00
C ASP A 38 -7.54 14.96 31.35
N ASP A 39 -8.73 15.22 31.85
CA ASP A 39 -9.18 16.56 32.21
C ASP A 39 -8.79 16.93 33.68
N GLU A 40 -8.21 15.99 34.43
CA GLU A 40 -7.70 16.24 35.78
C GLU A 40 -6.33 16.97 35.76
N THR A 41 -5.64 16.96 34.58
CA THR A 41 -4.41 17.71 34.40
C THR A 41 -4.69 19.11 33.84
N SER A 42 -3.84 20.08 34.19
CA SER A 42 -3.91 21.43 33.65
C SER A 42 -2.61 21.81 32.93
N PRO A 43 -2.63 22.00 31.60
CA PRO A 43 -3.77 21.85 30.67
C PRO A 43 -4.24 20.39 30.53
N SER A 44 -5.51 20.21 30.14
CA SER A 44 -6.04 18.87 29.83
C SER A 44 -5.24 18.27 28.67
N ARG A 45 -5.03 16.95 28.71
CA ARG A 45 -4.22 16.25 27.71
C ARG A 45 -5.00 15.12 27.06
N LEU A 46 -4.65 14.84 25.80
CA LEU A 46 -5.23 13.77 25.03
C LEU A 46 -4.19 12.66 24.82
N GLY A 47 -4.59 11.43 25.09
CA GLY A 47 -3.79 10.23 24.85
C GLY A 47 -4.51 9.24 23.96
N ILE A 48 -3.86 8.13 23.66
CA ILE A 48 -4.42 6.97 22.96
C ILE A 48 -4.14 5.70 23.76
N PHE A 49 -5.12 4.81 23.83
CA PHE A 49 -4.98 3.46 24.35
C PHE A 49 -5.60 2.49 23.35
N SER A 50 -4.97 1.34 23.15
CA SER A 50 -5.33 0.41 22.09
C SER A 50 -5.26 -1.05 22.53
N THR A 51 -5.75 -1.95 21.68
CA THR A 51 -5.67 -3.41 21.90
C THR A 51 -4.24 -3.90 22.09
N THR A 52 -3.25 -3.22 21.50
CA THR A 52 -1.81 -3.57 21.64
C THR A 52 -1.24 -3.20 23.01
N ASP A 53 -1.93 -2.37 23.81
CA ASP A 53 -1.51 -1.96 25.14
C ASP A 53 -2.07 -2.88 26.25
N LEU A 54 -3.09 -3.71 25.91
CA LEU A 54 -3.69 -4.66 26.87
C LEU A 54 -2.69 -5.68 27.47
N PRO A 55 -1.73 -6.25 26.71
CA PRO A 55 -0.72 -7.14 27.30
C PRO A 55 0.11 -6.45 28.39
N ALA A 56 0.46 -5.18 28.20
CA ALA A 56 1.18 -4.40 29.21
C ALA A 56 0.31 -4.22 30.47
N ALA A 57 -1.00 -3.94 30.33
CA ALA A 57 -1.93 -3.85 31.44
C ALA A 57 -2.01 -5.16 32.25
N ILE A 58 -2.04 -6.31 31.54
CA ILE A 58 -2.12 -7.63 32.19
C ILE A 58 -0.81 -7.94 32.95
N THR A 59 0.35 -7.58 32.39
CA THR A 59 1.66 -7.86 33.01
C THR A 59 1.91 -7.07 34.29
N LEU A 60 1.19 -5.96 34.51
CA LEU A 60 1.25 -5.21 35.77
C LEU A 60 0.69 -5.99 36.97
N GLY A 61 -0.11 -7.03 36.72
CA GLY A 61 -0.71 -7.84 37.79
C GLY A 61 -1.76 -7.09 38.64
N LEU A 62 -2.20 -5.88 38.22
CA LEU A 62 -3.22 -5.12 38.89
C LEU A 62 -4.61 -5.52 38.42
N PRO A 63 -5.66 -5.40 39.29
CA PRO A 63 -7.02 -5.71 38.86
C PRO A 63 -7.48 -4.76 37.75
N LEU A 64 -7.71 -5.25 36.55
CA LEU A 64 -8.09 -4.44 35.38
C LEU A 64 -9.39 -3.65 35.58
N GLY A 65 -10.26 -4.12 36.51
CA GLY A 65 -11.52 -3.45 36.83
C GLY A 65 -11.35 -2.15 37.64
N THR A 66 -10.19 -1.94 38.24
CA THR A 66 -9.88 -0.73 39.05
C THR A 66 -8.69 0.05 38.50
N LEU A 67 -7.98 -0.49 37.50
CA LEU A 67 -6.84 0.17 36.86
C LEU A 67 -7.34 1.23 35.89
N PRO A 68 -7.10 2.55 36.12
CA PRO A 68 -7.52 3.59 35.21
C PRO A 68 -6.74 3.52 33.87
N VAL A 69 -7.42 3.65 32.75
CA VAL A 69 -6.81 3.61 31.41
C VAL A 69 -5.80 4.74 31.21
N GLY A 70 -6.01 5.87 31.86
CA GLY A 70 -5.10 7.01 31.81
C GLY A 70 -3.68 6.74 32.30
N GLN A 71 -3.47 5.71 33.15
CA GLN A 71 -2.15 5.31 33.60
C GLN A 71 -1.33 4.58 32.49
N LEU A 72 -2.02 4.04 31.49
CA LEU A 72 -1.41 3.26 30.42
C LEU A 72 -1.52 3.95 29.05
N ALA A 73 -2.31 5.00 28.95
CA ALA A 73 -2.47 5.75 27.71
C ALA A 73 -1.17 6.45 27.30
N THR A 74 -0.89 6.43 26.00
CA THR A 74 0.23 7.19 25.41
C THR A 74 -0.24 8.61 25.13
N TYR A 75 0.32 9.60 25.84
CA TYR A 75 -0.04 11.01 25.69
C TYR A 75 0.83 11.76 24.68
N THR A 76 1.94 11.18 24.23
CA THR A 76 2.74 11.75 23.13
C THR A 76 2.14 11.31 21.81
N LEU A 77 1.07 11.97 21.38
CA LEU A 77 0.38 11.63 20.14
C LEU A 77 1.18 12.09 18.93
N VAL A 78 1.30 11.21 17.95
CA VAL A 78 1.77 11.55 16.62
C VAL A 78 0.57 11.95 15.77
N MET A 79 0.55 13.20 15.33
CA MET A 79 -0.59 13.78 14.64
C MET A 79 -0.24 14.13 13.20
N LEU A 80 -1.23 14.02 12.32
CA LEU A 80 -1.21 14.49 10.94
C LEU A 80 -2.29 15.54 10.75
N ARG A 81 -2.04 16.47 9.84
CA ARG A 81 -3.05 17.41 9.38
C ARG A 81 -3.92 16.79 8.27
N PRO A 82 -5.20 17.18 8.15
CA PRO A 82 -6.10 16.64 7.12
C PRO A 82 -5.60 16.86 5.69
N GLU A 83 -4.81 17.92 5.44
CA GLU A 83 -4.25 18.25 4.13
C GLU A 83 -3.08 17.35 3.75
N GLN A 84 -2.47 16.68 4.71
CA GLN A 84 -1.33 15.79 4.48
C GLN A 84 -1.76 14.56 3.69
N ARG A 85 -0.80 13.86 3.09
CA ARG A 85 -1.07 12.77 2.16
C ARG A 85 -0.96 11.41 2.86
N MET A 86 -1.67 10.39 2.34
CA MET A 86 -1.63 9.04 2.89
C MET A 86 -0.22 8.43 2.93
N GLY A 87 0.64 8.78 1.97
CA GLY A 87 2.05 8.36 2.00
C GLY A 87 2.84 8.94 3.17
N GLU A 88 2.49 10.15 3.63
CA GLU A 88 3.10 10.76 4.82
C GLU A 88 2.62 10.03 6.10
N ALA A 89 1.37 9.56 6.13
CA ALA A 89 0.88 8.72 7.21
C ALA A 89 1.73 7.46 7.35
N LEU A 90 1.97 6.74 6.25
CA LEU A 90 2.82 5.55 6.27
C LEU A 90 4.25 5.86 6.72
N THR A 91 4.86 6.91 6.15
CA THR A 91 6.22 7.34 6.51
C THR A 91 6.32 7.69 7.99
N THR A 92 5.32 8.36 8.52
CA THR A 92 5.24 8.74 9.93
C THR A 92 5.10 7.51 10.82
N MET A 93 4.23 6.56 10.47
CA MET A 93 4.07 5.29 11.18
C MET A 93 5.39 4.50 11.22
N LEU A 94 6.07 4.38 10.08
CA LEU A 94 7.36 3.68 9.99
C LEU A 94 8.46 4.37 10.81
N ARG A 95 8.57 5.69 10.71
CA ARG A 95 9.56 6.49 11.43
C ARG A 95 9.41 6.36 12.95
N HIS A 96 8.17 6.43 13.43
CA HIS A 96 7.87 6.37 14.86
C HIS A 96 7.58 4.95 15.36
N ARG A 97 7.61 3.93 14.49
CA ARG A 97 7.28 2.52 14.80
C ARG A 97 5.92 2.37 15.47
N ILE A 98 4.93 3.09 14.95
CA ILE A 98 3.54 3.09 15.44
C ILE A 98 2.60 2.59 14.34
N HIS A 99 1.46 2.05 14.76
CA HIS A 99 0.46 1.51 13.85
C HIS A 99 -0.75 2.42 13.67
N ARG A 100 -0.79 3.55 14.37
CA ARG A 100 -1.90 4.51 14.35
C ARG A 100 -1.39 5.93 14.39
N VAL A 101 -2.04 6.81 13.64
CA VAL A 101 -1.79 8.27 13.70
C VAL A 101 -3.13 8.99 13.83
N VAL A 102 -3.13 10.02 14.65
CA VAL A 102 -4.30 10.86 14.88
C VAL A 102 -4.33 11.95 13.81
N VAL A 103 -5.48 12.18 13.19
CA VAL A 103 -5.68 13.27 12.24
C VAL A 103 -6.41 14.41 12.94
N SER A 104 -5.76 15.58 12.97
CA SER A 104 -6.28 16.77 13.66
C SER A 104 -5.90 18.04 12.91
N ASP A 105 -6.79 19.02 12.91
CA ASP A 105 -6.50 20.38 12.43
C ASP A 105 -5.92 21.30 13.53
N GLY A 106 -5.67 20.75 14.71
CA GLY A 106 -5.13 21.44 15.88
C GLY A 106 -6.18 21.59 17.01
N ASP A 107 -7.38 21.97 16.67
CA ASP A 107 -8.49 22.16 17.65
C ASP A 107 -9.40 20.93 17.69
N HIS A 108 -9.56 20.25 16.57
CA HIS A 108 -10.45 19.11 16.43
C HIS A 108 -9.73 17.87 15.91
N VAL A 109 -9.91 16.74 16.60
CA VAL A 109 -9.54 15.42 16.09
C VAL A 109 -10.62 14.97 15.09
N GLN A 110 -10.22 14.79 13.84
CA GLN A 110 -11.12 14.31 12.78
C GLN A 110 -11.23 12.79 12.80
N GLY A 111 -10.19 12.08 13.24
CA GLY A 111 -10.18 10.63 13.31
C GLY A 111 -8.79 10.05 13.53
N VAL A 112 -8.72 8.73 13.41
CA VAL A 112 -7.49 7.96 13.52
C VAL A 112 -7.33 7.13 12.25
N ILE A 113 -6.12 7.05 11.71
CA ILE A 113 -5.75 6.17 10.59
C ILE A 113 -4.94 5.00 11.15
N GLU A 114 -5.25 3.79 10.74
CA GLU A 114 -4.48 2.59 11.04
C GLU A 114 -3.57 2.18 9.87
N SER A 115 -2.50 1.45 10.17
CA SER A 115 -1.56 0.98 9.13
C SER A 115 -2.24 0.10 8.07
N LEU A 116 -3.25 -0.70 8.46
CA LEU A 116 -4.02 -1.52 7.52
C LEU A 116 -4.83 -0.67 6.52
N ASP A 117 -5.34 0.48 6.92
CA ASP A 117 -6.07 1.39 6.03
C ASP A 117 -5.15 1.99 4.99
N VAL A 118 -3.94 2.37 5.42
CA VAL A 118 -2.92 2.87 4.50
C VAL A 118 -2.51 1.79 3.50
N PHE A 119 -2.30 0.55 3.97
CA PHE A 119 -2.01 -0.58 3.10
C PHE A 119 -3.16 -0.86 2.13
N SER A 120 -4.41 -0.86 2.61
CA SER A 120 -5.59 -1.07 1.78
C SER A 120 -5.74 0.02 0.72
N TYR A 121 -5.53 1.28 1.10
CA TYR A 121 -5.56 2.41 0.18
C TYR A 121 -4.49 2.29 -0.92
N LEU A 122 -3.26 1.94 -0.57
CA LEU A 122 -2.17 1.75 -1.52
C LEU A 122 -2.40 0.51 -2.41
N SER A 123 -2.87 -0.59 -1.82
CA SER A 123 -3.18 -1.83 -2.53
C SER A 123 -4.33 -1.68 -3.52
N ASN A 124 -5.36 -0.91 -3.19
CA ASN A 124 -6.48 -0.65 -4.09
C ASN A 124 -6.04 0.07 -5.37
N HIS A 125 -5.09 1.00 -5.28
CA HIS A 125 -4.58 1.69 -6.48
C HIS A 125 -3.79 0.74 -7.39
N SER A 126 -2.94 -0.13 -6.83
CA SER A 126 -2.20 -1.13 -7.60
C SER A 126 -3.13 -2.24 -8.11
N HIS A 127 -4.10 -2.69 -7.32
CA HIS A 127 -5.08 -3.70 -7.72
C HIS A 127 -5.92 -3.24 -8.90
N LEU A 128 -6.37 -1.99 -8.93
CA LEU A 128 -7.10 -1.43 -10.07
C LEU A 128 -6.26 -1.41 -11.35
N ILE A 129 -4.97 -1.09 -11.25
CA ILE A 129 -4.05 -1.12 -12.39
C ILE A 129 -3.88 -2.56 -12.89
N LEU A 130 -3.60 -3.52 -12.01
CA LEU A 130 -3.45 -4.94 -12.37
C LEU A 130 -4.73 -5.51 -12.99
N THR A 131 -5.90 -5.15 -12.46
CA THR A 131 -7.20 -5.53 -13.02
C THR A 131 -7.39 -4.96 -14.44
N ARG A 132 -7.07 -3.68 -14.65
CA ARG A 132 -7.14 -3.06 -15.99
C ARG A 132 -6.20 -3.71 -16.99
N ILE A 133 -4.99 -4.05 -16.57
CA ILE A 133 -4.05 -4.80 -17.42
C ILE A 133 -4.66 -6.15 -17.82
N GLY A 134 -5.18 -6.92 -16.85
CA GLY A 134 -5.81 -8.22 -17.11
C GLY A 134 -7.03 -8.15 -18.04
N GLN A 135 -7.79 -7.05 -17.99
CA GLN A 135 -8.97 -6.83 -18.82
C GLN A 135 -8.66 -6.16 -20.17
N ALA A 136 -7.45 -5.69 -20.39
CA ALA A 136 -7.07 -5.03 -21.64
C ALA A 136 -7.19 -5.98 -22.82
N THR A 137 -7.84 -5.52 -23.89
CA THR A 137 -8.05 -6.27 -25.14
C THR A 137 -7.24 -5.70 -26.31
N SER A 138 -6.41 -4.68 -26.06
CA SER A 138 -5.57 -4.04 -27.09
C SER A 138 -4.31 -3.44 -26.49
N ILE A 139 -3.28 -3.28 -27.33
CA ILE A 139 -2.03 -2.60 -26.95
C ILE A 139 -2.27 -1.16 -26.54
N SER A 140 -3.20 -0.44 -27.20
CA SER A 140 -3.51 0.94 -26.84
C SER A 140 -4.10 1.06 -25.42
N ALA A 141 -4.91 0.08 -24.97
CA ALA A 141 -5.42 0.03 -23.62
C ALA A 141 -4.30 -0.21 -22.59
N LEU A 142 -3.31 -1.04 -22.93
CA LEU A 142 -2.11 -1.27 -22.12
C LEU A 142 -1.23 0.00 -22.06
N THR A 143 -1.03 0.72 -23.16
CA THR A 143 -0.29 1.99 -23.20
C THR A 143 -0.91 3.03 -22.25
N ALA A 144 -2.24 3.16 -22.26
CA ALA A 144 -2.95 4.05 -21.35
C ALA A 144 -2.72 3.66 -19.88
N THR A 145 -2.73 2.35 -19.58
CA THR A 145 -2.49 1.83 -18.23
C THR A 145 -1.03 2.02 -17.80
N ALA A 146 -0.06 1.81 -18.70
CA ALA A 146 1.36 2.06 -18.44
C ALA A 146 1.65 3.54 -18.10
N THR A 147 0.92 4.47 -18.73
CA THR A 147 0.99 5.91 -18.41
C THR A 147 0.42 6.20 -17.02
N GLN A 148 -0.68 5.54 -16.63
CA GLN A 148 -1.25 5.68 -15.29
C GLN A 148 -0.30 5.13 -14.21
N THR A 149 0.38 4.02 -14.48
CA THR A 149 1.40 3.45 -13.59
C THR A 149 2.52 4.46 -13.32
N THR A 150 3.04 5.12 -14.35
CA THR A 150 4.07 6.15 -14.18
C THR A 150 3.62 7.29 -13.28
N LYS A 151 2.38 7.77 -13.47
CA LYS A 151 1.79 8.81 -12.60
C LYS A 151 1.64 8.33 -11.15
N MET A 152 1.20 7.10 -10.95
CA MET A 152 1.10 6.49 -9.62
C MET A 152 2.46 6.44 -8.92
N VAL A 153 3.50 5.96 -9.61
CA VAL A 153 4.87 5.90 -9.07
C VAL A 153 5.37 7.29 -8.65
N GLN A 154 5.18 8.29 -9.52
CA GLN A 154 5.54 9.68 -9.20
C GLN A 154 4.81 10.20 -7.97
N GLN A 155 3.51 9.93 -7.86
CA GLN A 155 2.72 10.33 -6.69
C GLN A 155 3.17 9.63 -5.41
N LEU A 156 3.43 8.31 -5.45
CA LEU A 156 3.94 7.55 -4.32
C LEU A 156 5.30 8.10 -3.86
N HIS A 157 6.21 8.38 -4.80
CA HIS A 157 7.51 8.96 -4.49
C HIS A 157 7.40 10.36 -3.86
N VAL A 158 6.62 11.26 -4.47
CA VAL A 158 6.39 12.62 -3.91
C VAL A 158 5.69 12.57 -2.55
N ASN A 159 4.90 11.52 -2.29
CA ASN A 159 4.23 11.29 -1.02
C ASN A 159 5.13 10.66 0.06
N GLY A 160 6.42 10.43 -0.24
CA GLY A 160 7.39 9.87 0.71
C GLY A 160 7.23 8.37 0.96
N THR A 161 6.57 7.63 0.05
CA THR A 161 6.49 6.17 0.15
C THR A 161 7.89 5.55 0.03
N ASP A 162 8.16 4.53 0.84
CA ASP A 162 9.44 3.80 0.80
C ASP A 162 9.75 3.29 -0.62
N ILE A 163 10.99 3.53 -1.06
CA ILE A 163 11.41 3.25 -2.43
C ILE A 163 11.41 1.75 -2.74
N GLY A 164 11.71 0.91 -1.74
CA GLY A 164 11.67 -0.55 -1.90
C GLY A 164 10.23 -1.06 -2.05
N LEU A 165 9.25 -0.41 -1.42
CA LEU A 165 7.83 -0.73 -1.62
C LEU A 165 7.38 -0.31 -3.03
N ILE A 166 7.77 0.90 -3.48
CA ILE A 166 7.49 1.36 -4.85
C ILE A 166 8.09 0.38 -5.86
N GLY A 167 9.34 -0.07 -5.67
CA GLY A 167 10.00 -1.04 -6.54
C GLY A 167 9.23 -2.34 -6.67
N ARG A 168 8.78 -2.92 -5.56
CA ARG A 168 7.96 -4.14 -5.57
C ARG A 168 6.63 -3.96 -6.32
N LEU A 169 5.97 -2.81 -6.15
CA LEU A 169 4.73 -2.51 -6.88
C LEU A 169 4.97 -2.36 -8.39
N VAL A 170 6.03 -1.64 -8.77
CA VAL A 170 6.44 -1.48 -10.17
C VAL A 170 6.73 -2.83 -10.81
N GLN A 171 7.52 -3.68 -10.13
CA GLN A 171 7.84 -5.03 -10.62
C GLN A 171 6.60 -5.88 -10.88
N GLN A 172 5.62 -5.89 -9.94
CA GLN A 172 4.37 -6.63 -10.14
C GLN A 172 3.56 -6.11 -11.34
N VAL A 173 3.48 -4.79 -11.49
CA VAL A 173 2.75 -4.16 -12.59
C VAL A 173 3.42 -4.45 -13.92
N ASN A 174 4.76 -4.33 -14.00
CA ASN A 174 5.53 -4.59 -15.21
C ASN A 174 5.43 -6.06 -15.63
N ALA A 175 5.59 -6.99 -14.70
CA ALA A 175 5.45 -8.42 -14.99
C ALA A 175 4.09 -8.72 -15.63
N ARG A 176 3.00 -8.21 -15.04
CA ARG A 176 1.65 -8.42 -15.59
C ARG A 176 1.42 -7.69 -16.92
N LEU A 177 2.01 -6.51 -17.08
CA LEU A 177 1.95 -5.73 -18.34
C LEU A 177 2.63 -6.49 -19.48
N PHE A 178 3.83 -7.03 -19.25
CA PHE A 178 4.59 -7.77 -20.26
C PHE A 178 3.91 -9.11 -20.59
N GLU A 179 3.46 -9.84 -19.58
CA GLU A 179 2.67 -11.07 -19.77
C GLU A 179 1.43 -10.80 -20.63
N ARG A 180 0.64 -9.78 -20.30
CA ARG A 180 -0.58 -9.46 -21.05
C ARG A 180 -0.28 -9.00 -22.47
N THR A 181 0.81 -8.28 -22.69
CA THR A 181 1.26 -7.87 -24.00
C THR A 181 1.59 -9.08 -24.86
N TRP A 182 2.32 -10.07 -24.31
CA TRP A 182 2.61 -11.32 -24.99
C TRP A 182 1.35 -12.11 -25.32
N GLU A 183 0.42 -12.25 -24.35
CA GLU A 183 -0.87 -12.92 -24.59
C GLU A 183 -1.70 -12.28 -25.70
N LEU A 184 -1.59 -10.96 -25.93
CA LEU A 184 -2.34 -10.26 -26.98
C LEU A 184 -1.70 -10.37 -28.36
N LEU A 185 -0.39 -10.52 -28.43
CA LEU A 185 0.37 -10.51 -29.70
C LEU A 185 0.67 -11.90 -30.20
N ALA A 186 0.99 -12.84 -29.30
CA ALA A 186 1.38 -14.19 -29.67
C ALA A 186 0.16 -15.11 -29.84
N PRO A 187 0.16 -16.02 -30.82
CA PRO A 187 -0.85 -17.06 -30.90
C PRO A 187 -0.90 -17.92 -29.65
N PRO A 188 -2.08 -18.44 -29.26
CA PRO A 188 -2.23 -19.22 -28.03
C PRO A 188 -1.28 -20.43 -27.94
N ASP A 189 -0.98 -21.08 -29.06
CA ASP A 189 -0.06 -22.20 -29.11
C ASP A 189 1.38 -21.76 -28.80
N LEU A 190 1.82 -20.62 -29.30
CA LEU A 190 3.14 -20.04 -28.98
C LEU A 190 3.21 -19.64 -27.51
N VAL A 191 2.15 -19.03 -26.95
CA VAL A 191 2.08 -18.66 -25.51
C VAL A 191 2.25 -19.90 -24.63
N GLN A 192 1.58 -21.02 -24.96
CA GLN A 192 1.63 -22.26 -24.17
C GLN A 192 2.99 -23.00 -24.28
N ASN A 193 3.74 -22.78 -25.33
CA ASN A 193 5.01 -23.47 -25.63
C ASN A 193 6.22 -22.53 -25.50
N SER A 194 6.06 -21.36 -24.94
CA SER A 194 7.14 -20.41 -24.69
C SER A 194 7.15 -19.87 -23.28
N CYS A 195 8.30 -19.37 -22.86
CA CYS A 195 8.48 -18.63 -21.61
C CYS A 195 9.18 -17.31 -21.93
N LEU A 196 8.46 -16.20 -21.71
CA LEU A 196 9.05 -14.87 -21.79
C LEU A 196 9.92 -14.66 -20.54
N ILE A 197 11.19 -14.32 -20.72
CA ILE A 197 12.11 -13.98 -19.65
C ILE A 197 12.46 -12.51 -19.72
N VAL A 198 12.60 -11.91 -18.54
CA VAL A 198 13.02 -10.52 -18.38
C VAL A 198 14.34 -10.51 -17.63
N MET A 199 15.30 -9.76 -18.15
CA MET A 199 16.66 -9.72 -17.64
C MET A 199 17.01 -8.30 -17.12
N GLY A 200 18.28 -8.02 -16.93
CA GLY A 200 18.75 -6.71 -16.51
C GLY A 200 18.20 -6.25 -15.16
N SER A 201 17.95 -4.96 -15.01
CA SER A 201 17.42 -4.35 -13.79
C SER A 201 15.98 -4.77 -13.49
N GLU A 202 15.16 -4.98 -14.53
CA GLU A 202 13.78 -5.46 -14.35
C GLU A 202 13.78 -6.90 -13.83
N GLY A 203 14.59 -7.79 -14.41
CA GLY A 203 14.69 -9.18 -13.95
C GLY A 203 15.20 -9.33 -12.52
N ARG A 204 15.99 -8.38 -12.02
CA ARG A 204 16.44 -8.34 -10.63
C ARG A 204 15.46 -7.61 -9.67
N GLY A 205 14.35 -7.05 -10.19
CA GLY A 205 13.38 -6.30 -9.41
C GLY A 205 13.90 -4.96 -8.88
N GLU A 206 14.91 -4.38 -9.53
CA GLU A 206 15.56 -3.12 -9.14
C GLU A 206 15.03 -1.91 -9.91
N GLN A 207 14.18 -2.14 -10.92
CA GLN A 207 13.70 -1.11 -11.81
C GLN A 207 12.61 -0.24 -11.14
N LEU A 208 12.90 1.04 -10.97
CA LEU A 208 11.96 2.05 -10.49
C LEU A 208 11.43 2.93 -11.62
N PHE A 209 12.29 3.17 -12.59
CA PHE A 209 11.99 3.95 -13.79
C PHE A 209 12.12 3.06 -15.02
N LYS A 210 11.44 3.42 -16.08
CA LYS A 210 11.52 2.70 -17.34
C LYS A 210 12.92 2.87 -17.93
N THR A 211 13.63 1.77 -18.06
CA THR A 211 14.94 1.65 -18.72
C THR A 211 14.78 0.84 -20.01
N ASP A 212 15.88 0.56 -20.66
CA ASP A 212 15.95 -0.33 -21.83
C ASP A 212 15.37 -1.72 -21.55
N GLN A 213 14.89 -2.36 -22.62
CA GLN A 213 14.30 -3.69 -22.55
C GLN A 213 15.39 -4.75 -22.73
N ASP A 214 15.49 -5.63 -21.74
CA ASP A 214 16.30 -6.85 -21.79
C ASP A 214 15.37 -8.07 -21.72
N ASN A 215 14.88 -8.54 -22.86
CA ASN A 215 13.91 -9.63 -22.91
C ASN A 215 14.46 -10.81 -23.70
N GLY A 216 14.02 -12.01 -23.35
CA GLY A 216 14.31 -13.22 -24.08
C GLY A 216 13.09 -14.13 -24.14
N LEU A 217 13.07 -15.01 -25.14
CA LEU A 217 12.04 -16.01 -25.32
C LEU A 217 12.66 -17.40 -25.29
N ILE A 218 12.22 -18.25 -24.37
CA ILE A 218 12.60 -19.66 -24.30
C ILE A 218 11.46 -20.47 -24.91
N LEU A 219 11.77 -21.34 -25.87
CA LEU A 219 10.80 -22.24 -26.45
C LEU A 219 10.91 -23.62 -25.82
N ARG A 220 9.78 -24.31 -25.70
CA ARG A 220 9.75 -25.70 -25.25
C ARG A 220 10.52 -26.61 -26.19
N ASP A 221 11.25 -27.55 -25.64
CA ASP A 221 11.96 -28.56 -26.43
C ASP A 221 11.02 -29.33 -27.37
N GLY A 222 11.40 -29.41 -28.65
CA GLY A 222 10.61 -30.08 -29.69
C GLY A 222 9.43 -29.27 -30.25
N TYR A 223 9.17 -28.08 -29.74
CA TYR A 223 8.17 -27.17 -30.30
C TYR A 223 8.71 -26.50 -31.57
N THR A 224 7.91 -26.48 -32.62
CA THR A 224 8.22 -25.75 -33.86
C THR A 224 7.45 -24.43 -33.83
N PRO A 225 8.12 -23.29 -33.68
CA PRO A 225 7.44 -22.00 -33.62
C PRO A 225 6.86 -21.62 -34.99
N PRO A 226 5.90 -20.69 -35.01
CA PRO A 226 5.38 -20.14 -36.26
C PRO A 226 6.48 -19.43 -37.06
N THR A 227 6.37 -19.42 -38.38
CA THR A 227 7.39 -18.85 -39.29
C THR A 227 7.59 -17.34 -39.11
N ASP A 228 6.62 -16.66 -38.56
CA ASP A 228 6.60 -15.22 -38.29
C ASP A 228 6.97 -14.85 -36.84
N ILE A 229 7.58 -15.78 -36.09
CA ILE A 229 7.97 -15.57 -34.70
C ILE A 229 8.82 -14.29 -34.50
N GLU A 230 9.73 -14.00 -35.41
CA GLU A 230 10.56 -12.80 -35.36
C GLU A 230 9.71 -11.53 -35.45
N ALA A 231 8.74 -11.49 -36.36
CA ALA A 231 7.81 -10.36 -36.46
C ALA A 231 6.93 -10.20 -35.22
N ILE A 232 6.54 -11.30 -34.58
CA ILE A 232 5.80 -11.25 -33.29
C ILE A 232 6.69 -10.65 -32.16
N CYS A 233 7.95 -11.06 -32.10
CA CYS A 233 8.92 -10.51 -31.14
C CYS A 233 9.18 -9.02 -31.39
N GLU A 234 9.29 -8.60 -32.66
CA GLU A 234 9.43 -7.19 -33.03
C GLU A 234 8.19 -6.37 -32.61
N GLN A 235 6.99 -6.89 -32.85
CA GLN A 235 5.75 -6.25 -32.40
C GLN A 235 5.69 -6.12 -30.85
N PHE A 236 6.17 -7.13 -30.13
CA PHE A 236 6.28 -7.09 -28.69
C PHE A 236 7.24 -5.98 -28.25
N ALA A 237 8.43 -5.88 -28.82
CA ALA A 237 9.40 -4.83 -28.52
C ALA A 237 8.85 -3.43 -28.82
N GLN A 238 8.16 -3.24 -29.96
CA GLN A 238 7.49 -1.98 -30.32
C GLN A 238 6.36 -1.63 -29.33
N ALA A 239 5.60 -2.61 -28.85
CA ALA A 239 4.60 -2.39 -27.84
C ALA A 239 5.24 -1.90 -26.53
N LEU A 240 6.31 -2.53 -26.05
CA LEU A 240 7.04 -2.07 -24.87
C LEU A 240 7.62 -0.66 -25.03
N GLU A 241 8.14 -0.33 -26.23
CA GLU A 241 8.59 1.02 -26.55
C GLU A 241 7.44 2.05 -26.39
N SER A 242 6.25 1.71 -26.87
CA SER A 242 5.05 2.55 -26.72
C SER A 242 4.64 2.75 -25.25
N PHE A 243 5.01 1.83 -24.36
CA PHE A 243 4.81 1.95 -22.91
C PHE A 243 5.91 2.79 -22.25
N GLY A 244 7.00 3.09 -22.99
CA GLY A 244 8.14 3.90 -22.54
C GLY A 244 9.37 3.08 -22.13
N TYR A 245 9.47 1.81 -22.55
CA TYR A 245 10.66 0.99 -22.43
C TYR A 245 11.41 1.00 -23.78
N PRO A 246 12.47 1.81 -23.94
CA PRO A 246 13.20 1.88 -25.20
C PRO A 246 13.91 0.55 -25.52
N PRO A 247 14.17 0.24 -26.78
CA PRO A 247 15.02 -0.89 -27.13
C PRO A 247 16.45 -0.70 -26.62
N CYS A 248 17.14 -1.83 -26.36
CA CYS A 248 18.55 -1.84 -25.99
C CYS A 248 19.47 -1.44 -27.16
#